data_61d1852ae540be157e1d28805f5c5b89
#
_entry.id   61d1852ae540be157e1d28805f5c5b89
#
_cell.length_a   1.000
_cell.length_b   1.000
_cell.length_c   1.000
_cell.angle_alpha   90.00
_cell.angle_beta   90.00
_cell.angle_gamma   90.00
#
_symmetry.space_group_name_H-M   'P 1'
#
loop_
_entity.id
_entity.type
_entity.pdbx_description
1 polymer ?
#
loop_
_entity_poly.entity_id
_entity_poly.type
_entity_poly.pdbx_seq_one_letter_code
_entity_poly.pdbx_strand_id
1 'polypeptide(L)'
;PRVSAGETCAMDLTEPDAGSDLGAVMLKATYDEKSGRWLLNGVKRFITNGDGHISLVLARTEEGTSDARGLSMLVHDKRDGGVKVRRIENKLGIKGSPTCELVFTNAPARLVGDRKMGLIKYVMSLMNAARLGIGAQSVGLCEAAYREALKYAQERAQFGKPIIQFAAVAEMLSNMKAKLQGARALLYETTRFVEIYKQYGHIAQERSLEPEERQEMKFYNRLADGFTPLVKL
;
A
#
# COMPACT_ATOMS: atom_id res chain seq x y z
N PRO A 1 -10.86 15.60 6.79
CA PRO A 1 -10.53 16.78 7.63
C PRO A 1 -9.52 16.46 8.74
N ARG A 2 -9.68 15.37 9.53
CA ARG A 2 -8.80 15.06 10.69
C ARG A 2 -7.38 14.69 10.26
N VAL A 3 -7.21 13.81 9.27
CA VAL A 3 -5.89 13.44 8.71
C VAL A 3 -5.24 14.66 8.06
N SER A 4 -6.01 15.48 7.35
CA SER A 4 -5.52 16.76 6.79
C SER A 4 -5.11 17.76 7.87
N ALA A 5 -5.62 17.62 9.08
CA ALA A 5 -5.25 18.43 10.25
C ALA A 5 -4.08 17.82 11.06
N GLY A 6 -3.42 16.78 10.54
CA GLY A 6 -2.22 16.19 11.14
C GLY A 6 -2.45 14.93 11.99
N GLU A 7 -3.68 14.42 12.09
CA GLU A 7 -3.90 13.12 12.74
C GLU A 7 -3.37 11.99 11.87
N THR A 8 -2.73 11.01 12.48
CA THR A 8 -2.15 9.85 11.80
C THR A 8 -3.18 8.76 11.56
N CYS A 9 -2.99 7.98 10.50
CA CYS A 9 -3.87 6.86 10.20
C CYS A 9 -3.08 5.59 9.88
N ALA A 10 -3.76 4.44 10.02
CA ALA A 10 -3.26 3.12 9.69
C ALA A 10 -4.24 2.39 8.76
N MET A 11 -3.71 1.39 8.03
CA MET A 11 -4.45 0.42 7.24
C MET A 11 -4.34 -0.95 7.89
N ASP A 12 -5.38 -1.39 8.55
CA ASP A 12 -5.38 -2.62 9.32
C ASP A 12 -5.94 -3.78 8.47
N LEU A 13 -5.08 -4.35 7.62
CA LEU A 13 -5.46 -5.40 6.67
C LEU A 13 -4.98 -6.78 7.11
N THR A 14 -3.67 -6.94 7.28
CA THR A 14 -2.98 -8.20 7.52
C THR A 14 -3.29 -8.82 8.88
N GLU A 15 -3.45 -10.13 8.89
CA GLU A 15 -3.59 -10.95 10.10
C GLU A 15 -2.44 -11.96 10.20
N PRO A 16 -2.25 -12.66 11.35
CA PRO A 16 -1.21 -13.68 11.47
C PRO A 16 -1.23 -14.72 10.35
N ASP A 17 -2.42 -15.15 9.94
CA ASP A 17 -2.64 -16.22 8.95
C ASP A 17 -3.17 -15.71 7.59
N ALA A 18 -3.34 -14.40 7.41
CA ALA A 18 -3.88 -13.80 6.19
C ALA A 18 -3.11 -12.52 5.82
N GLY A 19 -2.19 -12.63 4.85
CA GLY A 19 -1.39 -11.50 4.35
C GLY A 19 -1.54 -11.33 2.85
N SER A 20 -0.94 -12.22 2.05
CA SER A 20 -1.10 -12.22 0.59
C SER A 20 -2.52 -12.56 0.18
N ASP A 21 -3.14 -13.53 0.85
CA ASP A 21 -4.56 -13.85 0.70
C ASP A 21 -5.40 -13.08 1.71
N LEU A 22 -5.75 -11.85 1.38
CA LEU A 22 -6.66 -11.04 2.21
C LEU A 22 -8.12 -11.53 2.16
N GLY A 23 -8.47 -12.44 1.25
CA GLY A 23 -9.78 -13.08 1.24
C GLY A 23 -10.02 -13.91 2.50
N ALA A 24 -8.93 -14.47 3.07
CA ALA A 24 -8.94 -15.30 4.28
C ALA A 24 -8.97 -14.51 5.60
N VAL A 25 -9.09 -13.20 5.59
CA VAL A 25 -9.19 -12.35 6.80
C VAL A 25 -10.36 -12.80 7.67
N MET A 26 -10.12 -12.99 8.97
CA MET A 26 -11.06 -13.55 9.94
C MET A 26 -11.48 -12.58 11.05
N LEU A 27 -10.85 -11.41 11.20
CA LEU A 27 -11.29 -10.40 12.16
C LEU A 27 -12.78 -10.13 11.95
N LYS A 28 -13.59 -10.36 12.98
CA LYS A 28 -15.05 -10.24 12.90
C LYS A 28 -15.50 -8.81 13.18
N ALA A 29 -16.54 -8.40 12.48
CA ALA A 29 -17.30 -7.20 12.75
C ALA A 29 -18.77 -7.56 12.93
N THR A 30 -19.31 -7.37 14.13
CA THR A 30 -20.71 -7.63 14.45
C THR A 30 -21.43 -6.29 14.64
N TYR A 31 -22.60 -6.14 14.00
CA TYR A 31 -23.38 -4.91 14.17
C TYR A 31 -24.12 -4.94 15.51
N ASP A 32 -23.95 -3.90 16.29
CA ASP A 32 -24.68 -3.68 17.54
C ASP A 32 -25.78 -2.64 17.34
N GLU A 33 -27.02 -3.09 17.34
CA GLU A 33 -28.19 -2.24 17.13
C GLU A 33 -28.36 -1.18 18.21
N LYS A 34 -27.91 -1.46 19.46
CA LYS A 34 -28.05 -0.52 20.58
C LYS A 34 -27.19 0.72 20.41
N SER A 35 -25.96 0.53 19.96
CA SER A 35 -25.02 1.64 19.73
C SER A 35 -25.06 2.17 18.29
N GLY A 36 -25.66 1.45 17.35
CA GLY A 36 -25.64 1.77 15.93
C GLY A 36 -24.24 1.63 15.30
N ARG A 37 -23.37 0.82 15.91
CA ARG A 37 -21.96 0.65 15.50
C ARG A 37 -21.62 -0.80 15.23
N TRP A 38 -20.56 -0.99 14.47
CA TRP A 38 -19.91 -2.30 14.31
C TRP A 38 -18.90 -2.50 15.44
N LEU A 39 -18.89 -3.69 16.03
CA LEU A 39 -17.94 -4.09 17.07
C LEU A 39 -16.91 -5.04 16.47
N LEU A 40 -15.64 -4.64 16.48
CA LEU A 40 -14.52 -5.39 15.93
C LEU A 40 -13.91 -6.30 16.97
N ASN A 41 -13.67 -7.58 16.60
CA ASN A 41 -13.05 -8.58 17.45
C ASN A 41 -12.04 -9.42 16.66
N GLY A 42 -10.79 -9.49 17.11
CA GLY A 42 -9.72 -10.27 16.48
C GLY A 42 -8.36 -9.59 16.58
N VAL A 43 -7.43 -10.02 15.73
CA VAL A 43 -6.03 -9.58 15.74
C VAL A 43 -5.61 -9.12 14.35
N LYS A 44 -4.96 -7.96 14.28
CA LYS A 44 -4.25 -7.49 13.08
C LYS A 44 -2.75 -7.47 13.37
N ARG A 45 -1.93 -7.80 12.37
CA ARG A 45 -0.48 -7.91 12.54
C ARG A 45 0.27 -7.19 11.42
N PHE A 46 1.48 -6.75 11.74
CA PHE A 46 2.35 -5.99 10.84
C PHE A 46 1.71 -4.69 10.34
N ILE A 47 0.94 -4.02 11.20
CA ILE A 47 0.24 -2.80 10.84
C ILE A 47 1.17 -1.60 10.98
N THR A 48 1.55 -1.04 9.85
CA THR A 48 2.36 0.18 9.80
C THR A 48 1.58 1.34 10.41
N ASN A 49 2.24 2.05 11.35
CA ASN A 49 1.62 3.14 12.09
C ASN A 49 0.36 2.72 12.86
N GLY A 50 0.35 1.46 13.36
CA GLY A 50 -0.83 0.84 13.98
C GLY A 50 -1.27 1.45 15.30
N ASP A 51 -0.48 2.36 15.91
CA ASP A 51 -0.89 3.18 17.06
C ASP A 51 -1.51 4.52 16.65
N GLY A 52 -1.77 4.73 15.35
CA GLY A 52 -2.37 5.94 14.79
C GLY A 52 -3.75 6.27 15.34
N HIS A 53 -4.19 7.50 15.10
CA HIS A 53 -5.47 8.01 15.62
C HIS A 53 -6.69 7.39 14.94
N ILE A 54 -6.56 7.03 13.67
CA ILE A 54 -7.64 6.50 12.83
C ILE A 54 -7.14 5.23 12.13
N SER A 55 -7.94 4.17 12.19
CA SER A 55 -7.67 2.92 11.49
C SER A 55 -8.74 2.65 10.43
N LEU A 56 -8.29 2.32 9.21
CA LEU A 56 -9.14 1.68 8.20
C LEU A 56 -8.96 0.17 8.31
N VAL A 57 -10.00 -0.51 8.78
CA VAL A 57 -9.95 -1.93 9.15
C VAL A 57 -10.73 -2.77 8.15
N LEU A 58 -10.06 -3.74 7.53
CA LEU A 58 -10.72 -4.78 6.75
C LEU A 58 -11.22 -5.87 7.69
N ALA A 59 -12.54 -6.10 7.72
CA ALA A 59 -13.15 -7.05 8.64
C ALA A 59 -14.28 -7.84 7.98
N ARG A 60 -14.54 -9.02 8.52
CA ARG A 60 -15.64 -9.89 8.08
C ARG A 60 -16.94 -9.47 8.74
N THR A 61 -17.86 -8.98 7.92
CA THR A 61 -19.21 -8.54 8.32
C THR A 61 -20.28 -9.57 8.01
N GLU A 62 -19.95 -10.63 7.23
CA GLU A 62 -20.90 -11.66 6.81
C GLU A 62 -20.55 -12.98 7.51
N GLU A 63 -21.48 -13.50 8.29
CA GLU A 63 -21.34 -14.82 8.89
C GLU A 63 -21.38 -15.93 7.82
N GLY A 64 -20.67 -17.02 8.09
CA GLY A 64 -20.62 -18.18 7.19
C GLY A 64 -19.86 -17.96 5.88
N THR A 65 -19.17 -16.82 5.70
CA THR A 65 -18.32 -16.57 4.53
C THR A 65 -16.84 -16.76 4.88
N SER A 66 -16.06 -17.22 3.89
CA SER A 66 -14.60 -17.40 4.01
C SER A 66 -13.83 -16.73 2.88
N ASP A 67 -14.49 -15.96 2.01
CA ASP A 67 -13.92 -15.30 0.85
C ASP A 67 -14.03 -13.77 0.92
N ALA A 68 -13.58 -13.11 -0.15
CA ALA A 68 -13.59 -11.66 -0.29
C ALA A 68 -14.98 -11.01 -0.19
N ARG A 69 -16.05 -11.75 -0.52
CA ARG A 69 -17.43 -11.24 -0.52
C ARG A 69 -18.00 -11.03 0.88
N GLY A 70 -17.37 -11.63 1.89
CA GLY A 70 -17.74 -11.43 3.29
C GLY A 70 -17.08 -10.22 3.95
N LEU A 71 -16.21 -9.49 3.25
CA LEU A 71 -15.35 -8.46 3.80
C LEU A 71 -15.85 -7.05 3.52
N SER A 72 -15.89 -6.23 4.56
CA SER A 72 -16.22 -4.80 4.49
C SER A 72 -15.08 -3.95 5.03
N MET A 73 -15.03 -2.69 4.60
CA MET A 73 -14.11 -1.70 5.13
C MET A 73 -14.79 -0.91 6.25
N LEU A 74 -14.13 -0.81 7.39
CA LEU A 74 -14.62 -0.05 8.54
C LEU A 74 -13.60 1.00 8.97
N VAL A 75 -14.06 2.09 9.56
CA VAL A 75 -13.21 3.09 10.19
C VAL A 75 -13.38 3.01 11.71
N HIS A 76 -12.26 2.89 12.41
CA HIS A 76 -12.16 2.94 13.86
C HIS A 76 -11.43 4.21 14.29
N ASP A 77 -11.92 4.84 15.33
CA ASP A 77 -11.27 5.98 16.00
C ASP A 77 -10.64 5.49 17.30
N LYS A 78 -9.34 5.70 17.49
CA LYS A 78 -8.62 5.29 18.71
C LYS A 78 -9.28 5.82 20.00
N ARG A 79 -9.94 6.97 19.93
CA ARG A 79 -10.66 7.57 21.07
C ARG A 79 -11.86 6.74 21.53
N ASP A 80 -12.43 5.94 20.63
CA ASP A 80 -13.57 5.05 20.96
C ASP A 80 -13.13 3.82 21.79
N GLY A 81 -11.81 3.57 21.92
CA GLY A 81 -11.24 2.46 22.68
C GLY A 81 -11.44 1.09 22.03
N GLY A 82 -11.17 0.02 22.79
CA GLY A 82 -11.33 -1.34 22.32
C GLY A 82 -10.17 -1.90 21.50
N VAL A 83 -9.13 -1.13 21.21
CA VAL A 83 -7.92 -1.56 20.51
C VAL A 83 -6.71 -1.43 21.42
N LYS A 84 -5.94 -2.52 21.52
CA LYS A 84 -4.68 -2.55 22.27
C LYS A 84 -3.51 -2.88 21.34
N VAL A 85 -2.47 -2.07 21.36
CA VAL A 85 -1.17 -2.42 20.78
C VAL A 85 -0.55 -3.49 21.66
N ARG A 86 -0.44 -4.73 21.15
CA ARG A 86 0.14 -5.84 21.89
C ARG A 86 1.66 -5.80 21.84
N ARG A 87 2.23 -5.41 20.68
CA ARG A 87 3.66 -5.18 20.51
C ARG A 87 3.95 -4.31 19.30
N ILE A 88 5.14 -3.75 19.28
CA ILE A 88 5.76 -3.10 18.11
C ILE A 88 6.84 -4.05 17.59
N GLU A 89 6.85 -4.31 16.29
CA GLU A 89 7.78 -5.24 15.66
C GLU A 89 9.20 -4.65 15.58
N ASN A 90 10.21 -5.47 15.88
CA ASN A 90 11.60 -5.12 15.64
C ASN A 90 11.93 -5.35 14.17
N LYS A 91 12.09 -4.28 13.40
CA LYS A 91 12.29 -4.32 11.95
C LYS A 91 13.74 -4.13 11.56
N LEU A 92 14.10 -4.61 10.35
CA LEU A 92 15.41 -4.39 9.74
C LEU A 92 15.66 -2.92 9.40
N GLY A 93 14.62 -2.21 8.94
CA GLY A 93 14.64 -0.80 8.57
C GLY A 93 13.30 -0.12 8.84
N ILE A 94 13.17 1.17 8.47
CA ILE A 94 11.98 2.01 8.68
C ILE A 94 11.52 1.97 10.15
N LYS A 95 12.47 2.07 11.08
CA LYS A 95 12.23 1.91 12.52
C LYS A 95 11.52 3.10 13.15
N GLY A 96 11.52 4.26 12.47
CA GLY A 96 10.81 5.46 12.92
C GLY A 96 9.28 5.37 12.81
N SER A 97 8.76 4.41 12.05
CA SER A 97 7.31 4.13 11.97
C SER A 97 7.00 2.86 12.75
N PRO A 98 6.11 2.88 13.77
CA PRO A 98 5.76 1.70 14.55
C PRO A 98 4.94 0.73 13.69
N THR A 99 5.42 -0.51 13.56
CA THR A 99 4.68 -1.60 12.94
C THR A 99 4.12 -2.47 14.04
N CYS A 100 2.81 -2.45 14.20
CA CYS A 100 2.13 -2.96 15.38
C CYS A 100 1.43 -4.29 15.15
N GLU A 101 1.29 -5.06 16.23
CA GLU A 101 0.28 -6.09 16.38
C GLU A 101 -0.84 -5.53 17.25
N LEU A 102 -2.07 -5.52 16.69
CA LEU A 102 -3.26 -4.91 17.29
C LEU A 102 -4.26 -5.98 17.71
N VAL A 103 -4.77 -5.86 18.92
CA VAL A 103 -5.86 -6.71 19.44
C VAL A 103 -7.11 -5.86 19.56
N PHE A 104 -8.16 -6.27 18.88
CA PHE A 104 -9.49 -5.69 18.88
C PHE A 104 -10.41 -6.46 19.83
N THR A 105 -11.02 -5.76 20.76
CA THR A 105 -11.98 -6.33 21.73
C THR A 105 -13.20 -5.41 21.80
N ASN A 106 -14.26 -5.78 21.11
CA ASN A 106 -15.48 -4.98 20.95
C ASN A 106 -15.18 -3.52 20.55
N ALA A 107 -14.17 -3.33 19.69
CA ALA A 107 -13.76 -2.00 19.27
C ALA A 107 -14.82 -1.37 18.35
N PRO A 108 -15.40 -0.20 18.73
CA PRO A 108 -16.45 0.42 17.93
C PRO A 108 -15.91 0.93 16.60
N ALA A 109 -16.65 0.69 15.52
CA ALA A 109 -16.28 1.13 14.18
C ALA A 109 -17.51 1.53 13.36
N ARG A 110 -17.30 2.24 12.26
CA ARG A 110 -18.32 2.64 11.31
C ARG A 110 -18.01 2.06 9.93
N LEU A 111 -19.04 1.64 9.21
CA LEU A 111 -18.89 1.18 7.83
C LEU A 111 -18.40 2.31 6.92
N VAL A 112 -17.48 2.01 6.04
CA VAL A 112 -16.99 2.89 4.98
C VAL A 112 -17.55 2.41 3.64
N GLY A 113 -18.35 3.25 3.00
CA GLY A 113 -18.98 2.92 1.73
C GLY A 113 -19.95 1.75 1.83
N ASP A 114 -19.90 0.85 0.84
CA ASP A 114 -20.85 -0.27 0.70
C ASP A 114 -20.34 -1.51 1.45
N ARG A 115 -21.28 -2.20 2.14
CA ARG A 115 -21.02 -3.51 2.77
C ARG A 115 -20.60 -4.53 1.72
N LYS A 116 -19.73 -5.48 2.07
CA LYS A 116 -19.18 -6.54 1.19
C LYS A 116 -18.19 -6.06 0.11
N MET A 117 -17.95 -4.75 0.01
CA MET A 117 -17.07 -4.18 -1.00
C MET A 117 -15.66 -3.85 -0.46
N GLY A 118 -15.37 -4.24 0.77
CA GLY A 118 -14.13 -3.88 1.47
C GLY A 118 -12.87 -4.26 0.72
N LEU A 119 -12.71 -5.52 0.33
CA LEU A 119 -11.55 -5.99 -0.40
C LEU A 119 -11.63 -5.63 -1.89
N ILE A 120 -12.74 -5.96 -2.54
CA ILE A 120 -12.88 -5.90 -4.00
C ILE A 120 -12.76 -4.47 -4.53
N LYS A 121 -13.32 -3.49 -3.82
CA LYS A 121 -13.36 -2.09 -4.27
C LYS A 121 -12.36 -1.22 -3.51
N TYR A 122 -12.46 -1.18 -2.18
CA TYR A 122 -11.74 -0.17 -1.40
C TYR A 122 -10.28 -0.53 -1.16
N VAL A 123 -9.97 -1.76 -0.74
CA VAL A 123 -8.59 -2.20 -0.51
C VAL A 123 -7.80 -2.23 -1.82
N MET A 124 -8.38 -2.75 -2.90
CA MET A 124 -7.68 -2.82 -4.20
C MET A 124 -7.31 -1.43 -4.74
N SER A 125 -8.22 -0.45 -4.64
CA SER A 125 -7.95 0.93 -5.04
C SER A 125 -6.82 1.55 -4.20
N LEU A 126 -6.86 1.35 -2.89
CA LEU A 126 -5.86 1.84 -1.96
C LEU A 126 -4.49 1.20 -2.19
N MET A 127 -4.45 -0.12 -2.41
CA MET A 127 -3.21 -0.87 -2.66
C MET A 127 -2.56 -0.49 -3.98
N ASN A 128 -3.31 -0.21 -5.03
CA ASN A 128 -2.75 0.23 -6.31
C ASN A 128 -2.03 1.59 -6.15
N ALA A 129 -2.62 2.52 -5.42
CA ALA A 129 -1.95 3.81 -5.12
C ALA A 129 -0.68 3.61 -4.27
N ALA A 130 -0.75 2.76 -3.23
CA ALA A 130 0.39 2.47 -2.36
C ALA A 130 1.56 1.80 -3.12
N ARG A 131 1.27 0.92 -4.09
CA ARG A 131 2.31 0.25 -4.91
C ARG A 131 3.16 1.24 -5.69
N LEU A 132 2.57 2.28 -6.28
CA LEU A 132 3.32 3.35 -6.96
C LEU A 132 4.24 4.09 -6.00
N GLY A 133 3.76 4.42 -4.80
CA GLY A 133 4.57 5.06 -3.76
C GLY A 133 5.78 4.21 -3.36
N ILE A 134 5.58 2.90 -3.16
CA ILE A 134 6.68 1.97 -2.87
C ILE A 134 7.64 1.83 -4.06
N GLY A 135 7.14 1.79 -5.30
CA GLY A 135 7.97 1.81 -6.50
C GLY A 135 8.87 3.04 -6.57
N ALA A 136 8.31 4.22 -6.31
CA ALA A 136 9.08 5.47 -6.25
C ALA A 136 10.16 5.46 -5.16
N GLN A 137 9.83 4.95 -3.97
CA GLN A 137 10.78 4.77 -2.87
C GLN A 137 11.92 3.81 -3.25
N SER A 138 11.59 2.70 -3.90
CA SER A 138 12.58 1.70 -4.35
C SER A 138 13.53 2.26 -5.41
N VAL A 139 13.01 2.99 -6.41
CA VAL A 139 13.82 3.67 -7.42
C VAL A 139 14.75 4.71 -6.78
N GLY A 140 14.25 5.48 -5.80
CA GLY A 140 15.07 6.44 -5.05
C GLY A 140 16.20 5.77 -4.26
N LEU A 141 15.93 4.63 -3.62
CA LEU A 141 16.94 3.83 -2.91
C LEU A 141 18.00 3.26 -3.87
N CYS A 142 17.58 2.73 -5.01
CA CYS A 142 18.50 2.23 -6.05
C CYS A 142 19.38 3.35 -6.62
N GLU A 143 18.83 4.54 -6.83
CA GLU A 143 19.60 5.72 -7.27
C GLU A 143 20.67 6.09 -6.25
N ALA A 144 20.33 6.17 -4.96
CA ALA A 144 21.28 6.48 -3.90
C ALA A 144 22.41 5.44 -3.83
N ALA A 145 22.05 4.15 -3.85
CA ALA A 145 23.02 3.06 -3.86
C ALA A 145 23.97 3.10 -5.07
N TYR A 146 23.42 3.39 -6.27
CA TYR A 146 24.22 3.50 -7.47
C TYR A 146 25.22 4.67 -7.39
N ARG A 147 24.79 5.84 -6.90
CA ARG A 147 25.67 7.03 -6.76
C ARG A 147 26.84 6.75 -5.82
N GLU A 148 26.59 6.14 -4.66
CA GLU A 148 27.62 5.77 -3.71
C GLU A 148 28.58 4.73 -4.29
N ALA A 149 28.06 3.68 -4.95
CA ALA A 149 28.87 2.66 -5.58
C ALA A 149 29.76 3.23 -6.69
N LEU A 150 29.22 4.11 -7.53
CA LEU A 150 29.96 4.76 -8.61
C LEU A 150 31.08 5.63 -8.05
N LYS A 151 30.79 6.48 -7.06
CA LYS A 151 31.78 7.34 -6.39
C LYS A 151 32.91 6.52 -5.79
N TYR A 152 32.57 5.49 -5.02
CA TYR A 152 33.58 4.63 -4.41
C TYR A 152 34.45 3.93 -5.46
N ALA A 153 33.87 3.43 -6.54
CA ALA A 153 34.61 2.76 -7.61
C ALA A 153 35.57 3.68 -8.37
N GLN A 154 35.28 4.99 -8.43
CA GLN A 154 36.14 6.01 -9.02
C GLN A 154 37.29 6.43 -8.09
N GLU A 155 37.07 6.42 -6.77
CA GLU A 155 38.05 6.86 -5.76
C GLU A 155 38.96 5.71 -5.29
N ARG A 156 38.42 4.49 -5.16
CA ARG A 156 39.18 3.34 -4.65
C ARG A 156 40.15 2.81 -5.68
N ALA A 157 41.45 2.87 -5.38
CA ALA A 157 42.49 2.29 -6.22
C ALA A 157 42.93 0.92 -5.72
N GLN A 158 43.18 0.00 -6.65
CA GLN A 158 43.86 -1.28 -6.46
C GLN A 158 44.74 -1.59 -7.68
N PHE A 159 45.90 -2.19 -7.48
CA PHE A 159 46.84 -2.52 -8.57
C PHE A 159 47.20 -1.28 -9.44
N GLY A 160 47.34 -0.12 -8.79
CA GLY A 160 47.76 1.13 -9.43
C GLY A 160 46.68 1.86 -10.23
N LYS A 161 45.40 1.47 -10.17
CA LYS A 161 44.32 2.11 -10.89
C LYS A 161 42.98 2.07 -10.12
N PRO A 162 42.08 3.03 -10.38
CA PRO A 162 40.73 2.98 -9.82
C PRO A 162 39.99 1.69 -10.17
N ILE A 163 39.21 1.16 -9.21
CA ILE A 163 38.58 -0.17 -9.40
C ILE A 163 37.50 -0.16 -10.50
N ILE A 164 36.95 1.00 -10.88
CA ILE A 164 36.03 1.14 -12.02
C ILE A 164 36.67 0.69 -13.36
N GLN A 165 38.01 0.71 -13.45
CA GLN A 165 38.73 0.25 -14.64
C GLN A 165 38.87 -1.26 -14.75
N PHE A 166 38.42 -2.04 -13.76
CA PHE A 166 38.33 -3.49 -13.86
C PHE A 166 37.01 -3.89 -14.51
N ALA A 167 37.08 -4.75 -15.53
CA ALA A 167 35.93 -5.15 -16.32
C ALA A 167 34.73 -5.62 -15.50
N ALA A 168 34.97 -6.48 -14.49
CA ALA A 168 33.89 -6.98 -13.62
C ALA A 168 33.18 -5.86 -12.82
N VAL A 169 33.94 -4.85 -12.33
CA VAL A 169 33.36 -3.71 -11.61
C VAL A 169 32.58 -2.80 -12.57
N ALA A 170 33.15 -2.51 -13.73
CA ALA A 170 32.50 -1.71 -14.77
C ALA A 170 31.19 -2.34 -15.25
N GLU A 171 31.19 -3.66 -15.47
CA GLU A 171 30.01 -4.43 -15.84
C GLU A 171 28.92 -4.35 -14.75
N MET A 172 29.30 -4.55 -13.48
CA MET A 172 28.36 -4.44 -12.35
C MET A 172 27.70 -3.07 -12.31
N LEU A 173 28.46 -1.98 -12.40
CA LEU A 173 27.94 -0.61 -12.39
C LEU A 173 27.07 -0.32 -13.62
N SER A 174 27.43 -0.84 -14.78
CA SER A 174 26.63 -0.70 -16.00
C SER A 174 25.29 -1.41 -15.87
N ASN A 175 25.27 -2.62 -15.30
CA ASN A 175 24.05 -3.36 -15.02
C ASN A 175 23.16 -2.65 -13.97
N MET A 176 23.76 -2.09 -12.91
CA MET A 176 23.01 -1.27 -11.91
C MET A 176 22.35 -0.08 -12.60
N LYS A 177 23.08 0.67 -13.43
CA LYS A 177 22.56 1.83 -14.17
C LYS A 177 21.43 1.45 -15.11
N ALA A 178 21.60 0.40 -15.89
CA ALA A 178 20.58 -0.08 -16.85
C ALA A 178 19.27 -0.47 -16.13
N LYS A 179 19.37 -1.26 -15.06
CA LYS A 179 18.21 -1.66 -14.25
C LYS A 179 17.52 -0.46 -13.60
N LEU A 180 18.28 0.47 -13.05
CA LEU A 180 17.74 1.69 -12.45
C LEU A 180 16.99 2.55 -13.47
N GLN A 181 17.53 2.73 -14.67
CA GLN A 181 16.87 3.48 -15.74
C GLN A 181 15.60 2.79 -16.22
N GLY A 182 15.63 1.46 -16.39
CA GLY A 182 14.46 0.66 -16.75
C GLY A 182 13.35 0.74 -15.70
N ALA A 183 13.70 0.60 -14.41
CA ALA A 183 12.75 0.72 -13.30
C ALA A 183 12.12 2.13 -13.24
N ARG A 184 12.92 3.18 -13.47
CA ARG A 184 12.44 4.56 -13.51
C ARG A 184 11.48 4.81 -14.67
N ALA A 185 11.81 4.33 -15.85
CA ALA A 185 10.94 4.43 -17.03
C ALA A 185 9.59 3.72 -16.80
N LEU A 186 9.63 2.50 -16.24
CA LEU A 186 8.44 1.73 -15.90
C LEU A 186 7.57 2.48 -14.88
N LEU A 187 8.18 3.02 -13.81
CA LEU A 187 7.48 3.79 -12.79
C LEU A 187 6.77 5.01 -13.38
N TYR A 188 7.47 5.80 -14.18
CA TYR A 188 6.93 7.04 -14.71
C TYR A 188 5.79 6.77 -15.72
N GLU A 189 5.96 5.79 -16.59
CA GLU A 189 4.93 5.43 -17.56
C GLU A 189 3.69 4.84 -16.87
N THR A 190 3.88 3.99 -15.85
CA THR A 190 2.76 3.47 -15.05
C THR A 190 2.03 4.59 -14.32
N THR A 191 2.76 5.56 -13.76
CA THR A 191 2.16 6.72 -13.09
C THR A 191 1.33 7.55 -14.08
N ARG A 192 1.82 7.73 -15.31
CA ARG A 192 1.09 8.41 -16.39
C ARG A 192 -0.22 7.70 -16.71
N PHE A 193 -0.23 6.37 -16.81
CA PHE A 193 -1.47 5.61 -17.06
C PHE A 193 -2.48 5.79 -15.92
N VAL A 194 -2.00 5.74 -14.66
CA VAL A 194 -2.84 5.97 -13.49
C VAL A 194 -3.43 7.38 -13.47
N GLU A 195 -2.64 8.38 -13.80
CA GLU A 195 -3.06 9.78 -13.85
C GLU A 195 -4.18 9.99 -14.89
N ILE A 196 -3.97 9.48 -16.10
CA ILE A 196 -4.94 9.63 -17.20
C ILE A 196 -6.30 9.00 -16.83
N TYR A 197 -6.33 7.74 -16.40
CA TYR A 197 -7.62 7.11 -16.09
C TYR A 197 -8.31 7.76 -14.89
N LYS A 198 -7.57 8.30 -13.91
CA LYS A 198 -8.14 9.05 -12.78
C LYS A 198 -8.73 10.38 -13.22
N GLN A 199 -8.09 11.09 -14.15
CA GLN A 199 -8.64 12.33 -14.71
C GLN A 199 -9.98 12.07 -15.40
N TYR A 200 -10.10 11.01 -16.20
CA TYR A 200 -11.40 10.60 -16.74
C TYR A 200 -12.42 10.25 -15.67
N GLY A 201 -11.98 9.64 -14.57
CA GLY A 201 -12.82 9.38 -13.40
C GLY A 201 -13.37 10.66 -12.74
N HIS A 202 -12.57 11.72 -12.67
CA HIS A 202 -13.03 13.04 -12.19
C HIS A 202 -14.00 13.69 -13.16
N ILE A 203 -13.70 13.69 -14.47
CA ILE A 203 -14.60 14.22 -15.50
C ILE A 203 -15.97 13.48 -15.45
N ALA A 204 -15.95 12.16 -15.22
CA ALA A 204 -17.18 11.35 -15.10
C ALA A 204 -18.07 11.71 -13.89
N GLN A 205 -17.51 12.40 -12.88
CA GLN A 205 -18.30 12.94 -11.75
C GLN A 205 -19.02 14.25 -12.10
N GLU A 206 -18.49 15.01 -13.07
CA GLU A 206 -19.00 16.30 -13.46
C GLU A 206 -19.96 16.20 -14.67
N ARG A 207 -19.67 15.29 -15.60
CA ARG A 207 -20.49 15.03 -16.80
C ARG A 207 -20.38 13.59 -17.29
N SER A 208 -21.31 13.16 -18.12
CA SER A 208 -21.16 11.88 -18.83
C SER A 208 -19.97 11.91 -19.79
N LEU A 209 -19.19 10.84 -19.80
CA LEU A 209 -18.09 10.67 -20.75
C LEU A 209 -18.63 10.32 -22.14
N GLU A 210 -17.99 10.87 -23.18
CA GLU A 210 -18.21 10.46 -24.56
C GLU A 210 -17.74 9.02 -24.81
N PRO A 211 -18.26 8.32 -25.86
CA PRO A 211 -17.87 6.93 -26.13
C PRO A 211 -16.38 6.70 -26.26
N GLU A 212 -15.67 7.63 -26.91
CA GLU A 212 -14.21 7.59 -27.08
C GLU A 212 -13.49 7.77 -25.76
N GLU A 213 -13.88 8.75 -24.94
CA GLU A 213 -13.33 8.97 -23.60
C GLU A 213 -13.51 7.74 -22.69
N ARG A 214 -14.65 7.04 -22.80
CA ARG A 214 -14.90 5.79 -22.06
C ARG A 214 -13.97 4.65 -22.51
N GLN A 215 -13.67 4.58 -23.80
CA GLN A 215 -12.74 3.58 -24.33
C GLN A 215 -11.32 3.88 -23.86
N GLU A 216 -10.89 5.12 -23.93
CA GLU A 216 -9.59 5.57 -23.47
C GLU A 216 -9.41 5.35 -21.96
N MET A 217 -10.36 5.73 -21.14
CA MET A 217 -10.37 5.45 -19.71
C MET A 217 -10.19 3.96 -19.42
N LYS A 218 -10.95 3.09 -20.11
CA LYS A 218 -10.85 1.64 -19.95
C LYS A 218 -9.48 1.11 -20.37
N PHE A 219 -8.93 1.63 -21.45
CA PHE A 219 -7.61 1.26 -21.95
C PHE A 219 -6.52 1.58 -20.93
N TYR A 220 -6.45 2.83 -20.45
CA TYR A 220 -5.46 3.25 -19.46
C TYR A 220 -5.66 2.58 -18.10
N ASN A 221 -6.89 2.32 -17.70
CA ASN A 221 -7.15 1.55 -16.48
C ASN A 221 -6.57 0.12 -16.57
N ARG A 222 -6.74 -0.57 -17.71
CA ARG A 222 -6.16 -1.91 -17.92
C ARG A 222 -4.62 -1.89 -17.89
N LEU A 223 -4.01 -0.86 -18.51
CA LEU A 223 -2.57 -0.69 -18.45
C LEU A 223 -2.10 -0.44 -17.00
N ALA A 224 -2.78 0.46 -16.28
CA ALA A 224 -2.47 0.74 -14.88
C ALA A 224 -2.58 -0.51 -14.01
N ASP A 225 -3.63 -1.30 -14.15
CA ASP A 225 -3.84 -2.55 -13.40
C ASP A 225 -2.75 -3.60 -13.70
N GLY A 226 -2.31 -3.70 -14.95
CA GLY A 226 -1.26 -4.63 -15.36
C GLY A 226 0.14 -4.19 -14.92
N PHE A 227 0.47 -2.90 -15.03
CA PHE A 227 1.81 -2.40 -14.75
C PHE A 227 2.06 -2.03 -13.28
N THR A 228 1.04 -1.62 -12.53
CA THR A 228 1.19 -1.24 -11.12
C THR A 228 1.82 -2.35 -10.24
N PRO A 229 1.46 -3.65 -10.37
CA PRO A 229 2.15 -4.71 -9.65
C PRO A 229 3.64 -4.83 -10.02
N LEU A 230 3.98 -4.66 -11.32
CA LEU A 230 5.36 -4.77 -11.82
C LEU A 230 6.26 -3.67 -11.28
N VAL A 231 5.74 -2.47 -11.08
CA VAL A 231 6.51 -1.33 -10.51
C VAL A 231 7.02 -1.64 -9.11
N LYS A 232 6.33 -2.50 -8.36
CA LYS A 232 6.72 -2.87 -6.98
C LYS A 232 7.80 -3.97 -6.96
N LEU A 233 7.94 -4.77 -8.03
CA LEU A 233 8.94 -5.84 -8.13
C LEU A 233 10.35 -5.30 -8.28
#